data_04c8f4182203c343cfb970550c9dadfc
#
_entry.id   04c8f4182203c343cfb970550c9dadfc
#
_cell.length_a   1.000
_cell.length_b   1.000
_cell.length_c   1.000
_cell.angle_alpha   90.00
_cell.angle_beta   90.00
_cell.angle_gamma   90.00
#
_symmetry.space_group_name_H-M   'P 1'
#
loop_
_entity.id
_entity.type
_entity.pdbx_description
1 polymer ?
#
loop_
_entity_poly.entity_id
_entity_poly.type
_entity_poly.pdbx_seq_one_letter_code
_entity_poly.pdbx_strand_id
1 'polypeptide(L)'
;TILEAFQNENAKKPAYILTIDFGKKIGIKSTSAQITNYSVDQLIGRQIVGICNLPSKNIAGFVSEVLVLGAVLEEEVHLLRTDDKLENGTLIG
;
A
#
# COMPACT_ATOMS: atom_id res chain seq x y z
N THR A 1 -8.51 1.51 0.51
CA THR A 1 -8.73 0.51 -0.55
C THR A 1 -7.73 0.70 -1.66
N ILE A 2 -7.07 -0.36 -2.06
CA ILE A 2 -6.16 -0.36 -3.22
C ILE A 2 -7.01 -0.28 -4.49
N LEU A 3 -6.76 0.75 -5.29
CA LEU A 3 -7.45 0.98 -6.56
C LEU A 3 -6.69 0.40 -7.74
N GLU A 4 -5.37 0.53 -7.74
CA GLU A 4 -4.50 0.08 -8.81
C GLU A 4 -3.20 -0.48 -8.24
N ALA A 5 -2.62 -1.43 -8.96
CA ALA A 5 -1.32 -2.00 -8.62
C ALA A 5 -0.61 -2.42 -9.92
N PHE A 6 0.65 -2.02 -10.06
CA PHE A 6 1.47 -2.43 -11.19
C PHE A 6 2.94 -2.47 -10.77
N GLN A 7 3.75 -3.22 -11.52
CA GLN A 7 5.15 -3.40 -11.17
C GLN A 7 5.94 -2.10 -11.25
N ASN A 8 6.80 -1.88 -10.26
CA ASN A 8 7.79 -0.82 -10.31
C ASN A 8 9.04 -1.35 -11.00
N GLU A 9 9.17 -1.07 -12.28
CA GLU A 9 10.27 -1.59 -13.10
C GLU A 9 11.65 -1.04 -12.71
N ASN A 10 11.68 0.07 -11.98
CA ASN A 10 12.92 0.71 -11.54
C ASN A 10 13.42 0.20 -10.19
N ALA A 11 12.63 -0.60 -9.48
CA ALA A 11 13.02 -1.14 -8.19
C ALA A 11 14.02 -2.27 -8.34
N LYS A 12 15.06 -2.30 -7.48
CA LYS A 12 16.06 -3.38 -7.48
C LYS A 12 15.45 -4.71 -7.04
N LYS A 13 14.56 -4.67 -6.04
CA LYS A 13 13.78 -5.83 -5.61
C LYS A 13 12.37 -5.69 -6.17
N PRO A 14 11.71 -6.81 -6.51
CA PRO A 14 10.34 -6.72 -7.02
C PRO A 14 9.43 -5.94 -6.08
N ALA A 15 8.73 -4.96 -6.64
CA ALA A 15 7.83 -4.09 -5.90
C ALA A 15 6.65 -3.68 -6.80
N TYR A 16 5.52 -3.33 -6.18
CA TYR A 16 4.38 -2.74 -6.87
C TYR A 16 4.28 -1.26 -6.55
N ILE A 17 3.85 -0.49 -7.53
CA ILE A 17 3.34 0.86 -7.31
C ILE A 17 1.84 0.72 -7.08
N LEU A 18 1.37 1.25 -5.95
CA LEU A 18 -0.03 1.16 -5.55
C LEU A 18 -0.66 2.55 -5.56
N THR A 19 -1.90 2.61 -6.04
CA THR A 19 -2.76 3.78 -5.87
C THR A 19 -3.85 3.39 -4.87
N ILE A 20 -3.97 4.14 -3.78
CA ILE A 20 -4.80 3.76 -2.63
C ILE A 20 -5.75 4.91 -2.27
N ASP A 21 -7.02 4.57 -2.08
CA ASP A 21 -8.04 5.50 -1.62
C ASP A 21 -8.11 5.45 -0.09
N PHE A 22 -7.77 6.57 0.55
CA PHE A 22 -7.85 6.76 1.99
C PHE A 22 -9.04 7.61 2.42
N GLY A 23 -10.04 7.73 1.58
CA GLY A 23 -11.25 8.48 1.89
C GLY A 23 -11.15 9.95 1.52
N LYS A 24 -12.23 10.67 1.70
CA LYS A 24 -12.35 12.07 1.22
C LYS A 24 -11.38 13.02 1.90
N LYS A 25 -11.08 12.79 3.17
CA LYS A 25 -10.24 13.71 3.96
C LYS A 25 -8.78 13.59 3.58
N ILE A 26 -8.27 12.36 3.44
CA ILE A 26 -6.87 12.09 3.12
C ILE A 26 -6.67 12.06 1.62
N GLY A 27 -7.62 11.49 0.89
CA GLY A 27 -7.61 11.41 -0.55
C GLY A 27 -6.88 10.17 -1.08
N ILE A 28 -6.54 10.23 -2.36
CA ILE A 28 -5.86 9.15 -3.06
C ILE A 28 -4.36 9.39 -2.97
N LYS A 29 -3.63 8.36 -2.55
CA LYS A 29 -2.18 8.42 -2.37
C LYS A 29 -1.51 7.27 -3.12
N SER A 30 -0.24 7.46 -3.45
CA SER A 30 0.55 6.45 -4.15
C SER A 30 1.77 6.06 -3.32
N THR A 31 2.17 4.80 -3.45
CA THR A 31 3.34 4.28 -2.75
C THR A 31 3.94 3.11 -3.53
N SER A 32 5.22 2.86 -3.30
CA SER A 32 5.89 1.65 -3.77
C SER A 32 6.00 0.67 -2.59
N ALA A 33 5.63 -0.58 -2.80
CA ALA A 33 5.62 -1.59 -1.74
C ALA A 33 6.13 -2.94 -2.25
N GLN A 34 6.97 -3.59 -1.44
CA GLN A 34 7.54 -4.90 -1.77
C GLN A 34 6.58 -6.01 -1.32
N ILE A 35 5.45 -6.14 -2.00
CA ILE A 35 4.38 -7.09 -1.68
C ILE A 35 4.05 -8.00 -2.86
N THR A 36 5.06 -8.36 -3.63
CA THR A 36 4.89 -9.13 -4.87
C THR A 36 4.57 -10.61 -4.63
N ASN A 37 4.48 -11.05 -3.37
CA ASN A 37 3.87 -12.33 -3.03
C ASN A 37 2.35 -12.33 -3.24
N TYR A 38 1.73 -11.17 -3.43
CA TYR A 38 0.34 -11.05 -3.88
C TYR A 38 0.32 -10.85 -5.40
N SER A 39 -0.71 -11.38 -6.06
CA SER A 39 -0.99 -11.00 -7.45
C SER A 39 -1.73 -9.66 -7.47
N VAL A 40 -1.71 -8.99 -8.62
CA VAL A 40 -2.46 -7.74 -8.79
C VAL A 40 -3.95 -7.95 -8.48
N ASP A 41 -4.52 -9.05 -8.94
CA ASP A 41 -5.94 -9.35 -8.72
C ASP A 41 -6.28 -9.53 -7.23
N GLN A 42 -5.34 -10.01 -6.44
CA GLN A 42 -5.52 -10.15 -4.98
C GLN A 42 -5.46 -8.79 -4.27
N LEU A 43 -4.78 -7.83 -4.88
CA LEU A 43 -4.57 -6.50 -4.27
C LEU A 43 -5.69 -5.52 -4.60
N ILE A 44 -6.16 -5.50 -5.84
CA ILE A 44 -7.21 -4.56 -6.26
C ILE A 44 -8.48 -4.77 -5.44
N GLY A 45 -8.99 -3.71 -4.83
CA GLY A 45 -10.17 -3.75 -3.98
C GLY A 45 -9.91 -4.14 -2.53
N ARG A 46 -8.68 -4.51 -2.19
CA ARG A 46 -8.31 -4.88 -0.81
C ARG A 46 -8.15 -3.64 0.04
N GLN A 47 -8.68 -3.66 1.24
CA GLN A 47 -8.37 -2.65 2.26
C GLN A 47 -7.07 -3.00 2.96
N ILE A 48 -6.30 -1.99 3.29
CA ILE A 48 -5.01 -2.11 3.98
C ILE A 48 -4.97 -1.14 5.15
N VAL A 49 -3.95 -1.32 5.99
CA VAL A 49 -3.60 -0.36 7.03
C VAL A 49 -2.35 0.37 6.57
N GLY A 50 -2.39 1.70 6.61
CA GLY A 50 -1.25 2.50 6.19
C GLY A 50 -1.00 3.68 7.10
N ILE A 51 0.24 4.16 7.11
CA ILE A 51 0.62 5.38 7.81
C ILE A 51 0.68 6.49 6.78
N CYS A 52 -0.17 7.51 6.95
CA CYS A 52 -0.34 8.59 5.98
C CYS A 52 0.27 9.92 6.43
N ASN A 53 0.74 10.01 7.66
CA ASN A 53 1.25 11.25 8.24
C ASN A 53 2.79 11.25 8.38
N LEU A 54 3.47 10.47 7.56
CA LEU A 54 4.92 10.49 7.44
C LEU A 54 5.33 11.37 6.24
N PRO A 55 6.54 11.95 6.27
CA PRO A 55 7.06 12.64 5.09
C PRO A 55 7.14 11.68 3.91
N SER A 56 6.86 12.18 2.72
CA SER A 56 7.02 11.38 1.51
C SER A 56 8.48 10.99 1.31
N LYS A 57 8.71 9.84 0.67
CA LYS A 57 10.05 9.30 0.47
C LYS A 57 10.20 8.80 -0.96
N ASN A 58 11.33 9.14 -1.59
CA ASN A 58 11.66 8.61 -2.91
C ASN A 58 12.20 7.19 -2.75
N ILE A 59 11.51 6.22 -3.37
CA ILE A 59 11.91 4.81 -3.37
C ILE A 59 11.99 4.36 -4.83
N ALA A 60 13.20 4.00 -5.27
CA ALA A 60 13.46 3.55 -6.64
C ALA A 60 12.90 4.51 -7.70
N GLY A 61 13.13 5.81 -7.50
CA GLY A 61 12.68 6.85 -8.43
C GLY A 61 11.20 7.21 -8.31
N PHE A 62 10.48 6.60 -7.38
CA PHE A 62 9.05 6.85 -7.17
C PHE A 62 8.83 7.49 -5.79
N VAL A 63 8.04 8.56 -5.74
CA VAL A 63 7.73 9.25 -4.49
C VAL A 63 6.61 8.52 -3.77
N SER A 64 6.95 7.83 -2.67
CA SER A 64 5.99 7.14 -1.82
C SER A 64 5.44 8.10 -0.77
N GLU A 65 4.12 8.25 -0.74
CA GLU A 65 3.43 9.20 0.13
C GLU A 65 2.93 8.55 1.42
N VAL A 66 2.82 7.23 1.43
CA VAL A 66 2.30 6.47 2.57
C VAL A 66 3.12 5.22 2.79
N LEU A 67 3.04 4.65 3.99
CA LEU A 67 3.65 3.37 4.30
C LEU A 67 2.55 2.34 4.55
N VAL A 68 2.48 1.32 3.72
CA VAL A 68 1.55 0.20 3.88
C VAL A 68 2.13 -0.77 4.90
N LEU A 69 1.32 -1.18 5.88
CA LEU A 69 1.76 -2.04 6.96
C LEU A 69 1.45 -3.52 6.69
N GLY A 70 2.40 -4.36 7.08
CA GLY A 70 2.24 -5.80 6.98
C GLY A 70 3.23 -6.53 7.87
N ALA A 71 2.94 -7.79 8.13
CA ALA A 71 3.86 -8.66 8.85
C ALA A 71 4.90 -9.19 7.86
N VAL A 72 6.17 -9.01 8.19
CA VAL A 72 7.28 -9.44 7.34
C VAL A 72 7.75 -10.82 7.78
N LEU A 73 7.65 -11.78 6.89
CA LEU A 73 8.13 -13.13 7.09
C LEU A 73 9.07 -13.49 5.94
N GLU A 74 10.36 -13.49 6.22
CA GLU A 74 11.41 -13.67 5.21
C GLU A 74 11.25 -12.62 4.09
N GLU A 75 10.98 -13.03 2.86
CA GLU A 75 10.79 -12.11 1.74
C GLU A 75 9.32 -11.83 1.43
N GLU A 76 8.42 -12.41 2.22
CA GLU A 76 6.98 -12.19 2.05
C GLU A 76 6.47 -11.14 3.02
N VAL A 77 5.48 -10.38 2.59
CA VAL A 77 4.78 -9.42 3.43
C VAL A 77 3.31 -9.80 3.46
N HIS A 78 2.78 -10.01 4.66
CA HIS A 78 1.38 -10.33 4.86
C HIS A 78 0.66 -9.07 5.33
N LEU A 79 -0.19 -8.52 4.47
CA LEU A 79 -0.83 -7.25 4.70
C LEU A 79 -1.79 -7.28 5.89
N LEU A 80 -1.78 -6.21 6.67
CA LEU A 80 -2.72 -6.03 7.77
C LEU A 80 -4.04 -5.47 7.25
N ARG A 81 -5.13 -5.89 7.88
CA ARG A 81 -6.45 -5.30 7.66
C ARG A 81 -7.33 -5.58 8.87
N THR A 82 -8.43 -4.83 8.97
CA THR A 82 -9.43 -5.09 10.00
C THR A 82 -10.28 -6.29 9.61
N ASP A 83 -10.95 -6.90 10.60
CA ASP A 83 -11.83 -8.06 10.35
C ASP A 83 -12.97 -7.68 9.41
N ASP A 84 -13.53 -6.49 9.59
CA ASP A 84 -14.64 -6.02 8.78
C ASP A 84 -14.17 -4.97 7.78
N LYS A 85 -14.87 -4.89 6.66
CA LYS A 85 -14.67 -3.81 5.72
C LYS A 85 -15.23 -2.52 6.33
N LEU A 86 -14.39 -1.50 6.41
CA LEU A 86 -14.74 -0.19 6.97
C LEU A 86 -14.68 0.89 5.91
N GLU A 87 -15.21 2.07 6.23
CA GLU A 87 -15.07 3.22 5.37
C GLU A 87 -13.60 3.60 5.24
N ASN A 88 -13.16 3.89 4.01
CA ASN A 88 -11.78 4.33 3.75
C ASN A 88 -11.49 5.60 4.54
N GLY A 89 -10.33 5.67 5.18
CA GLY A 89 -9.93 6.78 6.02
C GLY A 89 -10.27 6.61 7.49
N THR A 90 -10.85 5.48 7.89
CA THR A 90 -11.08 5.17 9.30
C THR A 90 -9.75 5.12 10.04
N LEU A 91 -9.69 5.80 11.17
CA LEU A 91 -8.46 5.88 11.98
C LEU A 91 -8.18 4.58 12.71
N ILE A 92 -6.90 4.22 12.76
CA ILE A 92 -6.38 3.14 13.59
C ILE A 92 -5.80 3.80 14.85
N GLY A 93 -6.33 3.42 15.99
CA GLY A 93 -5.92 4.01 17.26
C GLY A 93 -5.04 3.14 18.11
#